data_e2f83aa77a7f719dcfdecc8813786f98
#
_entry.id   e2f83aa77a7f719dcfdecc8813786f98
#
_cell.length_a   1.000
_cell.length_b   1.000
_cell.length_c   1.000
_cell.angle_alpha   90.00
_cell.angle_beta   90.00
_cell.angle_gamma   90.00
#
_symmetry.space_group_name_H-M   'P 1'
#
loop_
_entity.id
_entity.type
_entity.pdbx_description
1 polymer ?
#
loop_
_entity_poly.entity_id
_entity_poly.type
_entity_poly.pdbx_seq_one_letter_code
_entity_poly.pdbx_strand_id
1 'polypeptide(L)'
;MKIADLDLVTLSDEYNNPKYFTDDPIKYPKYFYDNYKQGKSPIQDIEIAAILCAHLAWGRREMIVRSCERLMDEMKWSPYNYVIGGNYRNDNSSLHRTVKWSEMAKIFTNLREFYLNNETLELLSVQMIREIIFGRKEDPKAANKKIHMFRRWMVRDDSKVDLGIWKRITPADLIIPLDVHVHRNALALGITTRKSADIITAQEITNYLKLIFPGDPCKGDFALFAYSASKTKKIL
;
A
#
# COMPACT_ATOMS: atom_id res chain seq x y z
N MET A 1 -26.66 -7.23 12.13
CA MET A 1 -25.90 -6.66 10.99
C MET A 1 -26.83 -5.68 10.28
N LYS A 2 -26.39 -4.43 10.05
CA LYS A 2 -27.19 -3.43 9.34
C LYS A 2 -27.21 -3.77 7.83
N ILE A 3 -28.21 -3.28 7.09
CA ILE A 3 -28.26 -3.47 5.61
C ILE A 3 -26.98 -2.98 4.94
N ALA A 4 -26.42 -1.85 5.42
CA ALA A 4 -25.13 -1.33 4.95
C ALA A 4 -23.95 -2.30 5.15
N ASP A 5 -23.97 -3.12 6.20
CA ASP A 5 -22.91 -4.09 6.48
C ASP A 5 -22.95 -5.26 5.49
N LEU A 6 -24.15 -5.70 5.11
CA LEU A 6 -24.34 -6.75 4.10
C LEU A 6 -23.86 -6.28 2.73
N ASP A 7 -24.11 -5.02 2.36
CA ASP A 7 -23.61 -4.40 1.14
C ASP A 7 -22.07 -4.34 1.15
N LEU A 8 -21.43 -4.06 2.30
CA LEU A 8 -19.96 -4.06 2.42
C LEU A 8 -19.37 -5.45 2.22
N VAL A 9 -19.99 -6.51 2.74
CA VAL A 9 -19.54 -7.91 2.52
C VAL A 9 -19.59 -8.24 1.03
N THR A 10 -20.74 -8.01 0.40
CA THR A 10 -20.95 -8.29 -1.03
C THR A 10 -19.96 -7.53 -1.90
N LEU A 11 -19.79 -6.23 -1.65
CA LEU A 11 -18.85 -5.38 -2.39
C LEU A 11 -17.40 -5.82 -2.18
N SER A 12 -17.01 -6.19 -0.95
CA SER A 12 -15.63 -6.62 -0.72
C SER A 12 -15.32 -7.94 -1.42
N ASP A 13 -16.25 -8.89 -1.47
CA ASP A 13 -16.08 -10.15 -2.19
C ASP A 13 -16.00 -9.94 -3.71
N GLU A 14 -16.80 -9.03 -4.26
CA GLU A 14 -16.77 -8.67 -5.66
C GLU A 14 -15.45 -7.98 -6.06
N TYR A 15 -15.02 -7.00 -5.26
CA TYR A 15 -13.88 -6.13 -5.62
C TYR A 15 -12.53 -6.64 -5.12
N ASN A 16 -12.47 -7.62 -4.23
CA ASN A 16 -11.24 -8.37 -3.94
C ASN A 16 -10.93 -9.36 -5.09
N ASN A 17 -10.73 -8.82 -6.28
CA ASN A 17 -10.57 -9.57 -7.51
C ASN A 17 -9.49 -8.93 -8.40
N PRO A 18 -8.51 -9.71 -8.89
CA PRO A 18 -7.39 -9.23 -9.71
C PRO A 18 -7.81 -8.42 -10.94
N LYS A 19 -9.00 -8.67 -11.52
CA LYS A 19 -9.49 -7.96 -12.70
C LYS A 19 -9.60 -6.44 -12.51
N TYR A 20 -9.73 -5.96 -11.25
CA TYR A 20 -9.79 -4.53 -10.94
C TYR A 20 -8.41 -3.91 -10.66
N PHE A 21 -7.34 -4.73 -10.66
CA PHE A 21 -5.97 -4.36 -10.29
C PHE A 21 -4.95 -4.60 -11.42
N THR A 22 -5.41 -4.89 -12.65
CA THR A 22 -4.53 -5.08 -13.81
C THR A 22 -3.66 -3.85 -14.09
N ASP A 23 -4.24 -2.66 -13.92
CA ASP A 23 -3.56 -1.38 -14.08
C ASP A 23 -3.32 -0.69 -12.74
N ASP A 24 -2.97 -1.46 -11.73
CA ASP A 24 -2.67 -0.98 -10.38
C ASP A 24 -1.17 -1.14 -10.07
N PRO A 25 -0.56 -0.23 -9.28
CA PRO A 25 0.85 -0.33 -8.93
C PRO A 25 1.24 -1.63 -8.20
N ILE A 26 0.32 -2.38 -7.63
CA ILE A 26 0.59 -3.69 -7.02
C ILE A 26 1.12 -4.72 -8.04
N LYS A 27 0.89 -4.51 -9.33
CA LYS A 27 1.40 -5.41 -10.38
C LYS A 27 2.93 -5.56 -10.35
N TYR A 28 3.65 -4.52 -9.93
CA TYR A 28 5.11 -4.54 -9.86
C TYR A 28 5.64 -5.43 -8.73
N PRO A 29 5.25 -5.26 -7.45
CA PRO A 29 5.66 -6.21 -6.43
C PRO A 29 5.13 -7.62 -6.69
N LYS A 30 3.97 -7.77 -7.36
CA LYS A 30 3.45 -9.09 -7.78
C LYS A 30 4.37 -9.78 -8.80
N TYR A 31 4.95 -9.05 -9.75
CA TYR A 31 5.95 -9.59 -10.67
C TYR A 31 7.14 -10.21 -9.93
N PHE A 32 7.68 -9.49 -8.92
CA PHE A 32 8.77 -10.01 -8.10
C PHE A 32 8.33 -11.16 -7.19
N TYR A 33 7.11 -11.12 -6.68
CA TYR A 33 6.54 -12.23 -5.92
C TYR A 33 6.44 -13.51 -6.75
N ASP A 34 6.01 -13.42 -8.00
CA ASP A 34 5.95 -14.58 -8.90
C ASP A 34 7.34 -15.11 -9.24
N ASN A 35 8.33 -14.24 -9.40
CA ASN A 35 9.74 -14.62 -9.55
C ASN A 35 10.32 -15.25 -8.28
N TYR A 36 10.01 -14.71 -7.12
CA TYR A 36 10.42 -15.27 -5.82
C TYR A 36 9.93 -16.71 -5.64
N LYS A 37 8.67 -16.99 -5.96
CA LYS A 37 8.12 -18.36 -5.91
C LYS A 37 8.84 -19.35 -6.84
N GLN A 38 9.51 -18.84 -7.87
CA GLN A 38 10.32 -19.61 -8.81
C GLN A 38 11.81 -19.64 -8.43
N GLY A 39 12.20 -19.06 -7.29
CA GLY A 39 13.61 -18.96 -6.86
C GLY A 39 14.47 -17.99 -7.69
N LYS A 40 13.84 -17.07 -8.44
CA LYS A 40 14.53 -16.13 -9.34
C LYS A 40 14.79 -14.76 -8.75
N SER A 41 14.12 -14.38 -7.70
CA SER A 41 14.23 -13.10 -7.00
C SER A 41 14.29 -13.30 -5.50
N PRO A 42 15.04 -12.47 -4.75
CA PRO A 42 14.99 -12.46 -3.30
C PRO A 42 13.72 -11.75 -2.80
N ILE A 43 13.37 -11.97 -1.53
CA ILE A 43 12.23 -11.30 -0.88
C ILE A 43 12.37 -9.77 -0.90
N GLN A 44 13.59 -9.27 -0.81
CA GLN A 44 13.90 -7.84 -0.80
C GLN A 44 13.45 -7.13 -2.08
N ASP A 45 13.47 -7.81 -3.24
CA ASP A 45 12.93 -7.24 -4.48
C ASP A 45 11.45 -6.93 -4.36
N ILE A 46 10.67 -7.83 -3.70
CA ILE A 46 9.23 -7.64 -3.47
C ILE A 46 9.01 -6.47 -2.52
N GLU A 47 9.74 -6.43 -1.40
CA GLU A 47 9.59 -5.41 -0.36
C GLU A 47 9.93 -4.02 -0.89
N ILE A 48 11.04 -3.89 -1.64
CA ILE A 48 11.47 -2.63 -2.24
C ILE A 48 10.46 -2.18 -3.30
N ALA A 49 10.06 -3.05 -4.21
CA ALA A 49 9.05 -2.71 -5.21
C ALA A 49 7.72 -2.29 -4.55
N ALA A 50 7.28 -3.02 -3.53
CA ALA A 50 6.02 -2.73 -2.84
C ALA A 50 6.04 -1.39 -2.11
N ILE A 51 7.08 -1.12 -1.30
CA ILE A 51 7.16 0.13 -0.54
C ILE A 51 7.31 1.36 -1.44
N LEU A 52 8.07 1.25 -2.53
CA LEU A 52 8.29 2.34 -3.47
C LEU A 52 7.05 2.59 -4.34
N CYS A 53 6.40 1.55 -4.85
CA CYS A 53 5.14 1.70 -5.59
C CYS A 53 4.02 2.26 -4.71
N ALA A 54 3.91 1.82 -3.45
CA ALA A 54 2.99 2.41 -2.47
C ALA A 54 3.32 3.88 -2.19
N HIS A 55 4.61 4.25 -2.14
CA HIS A 55 5.04 5.64 -1.98
C HIS A 55 4.58 6.54 -3.13
N LEU A 56 4.57 6.04 -4.36
CA LEU A 56 4.12 6.77 -5.54
C LEU A 56 2.60 6.73 -5.75
N ALA A 57 1.85 5.91 -4.99
CA ALA A 57 0.41 5.67 -5.21
C ALA A 57 -0.47 6.84 -4.77
N TRP A 58 -0.41 7.97 -5.51
CA TRP A 58 -1.26 9.15 -5.34
C TRP A 58 -1.41 9.94 -6.66
N GLY A 59 -2.60 10.41 -6.92
CA GLY A 59 -2.94 11.06 -8.19
C GLY A 59 -3.68 10.12 -9.15
N ARG A 60 -3.57 10.38 -10.45
CA ARG A 60 -4.24 9.56 -11.49
C ARG A 60 -3.53 8.21 -11.64
N ARG A 61 -4.32 7.13 -11.72
CA ARG A 61 -3.82 5.74 -11.78
C ARG A 61 -2.80 5.54 -12.92
N GLU A 62 -3.12 6.00 -14.14
CA GLU A 62 -2.21 5.91 -15.28
C GLU A 62 -0.84 6.56 -15.03
N MET A 63 -0.83 7.73 -14.37
CA MET A 63 0.42 8.42 -14.02
C MET A 63 1.20 7.64 -12.97
N ILE A 64 0.51 7.04 -11.98
CA ILE A 64 1.14 6.21 -10.95
C ILE A 64 1.82 5.02 -11.61
N VAL A 65 1.08 4.26 -12.43
CA VAL A 65 1.60 3.07 -13.12
C VAL A 65 2.80 3.43 -14.00
N ARG A 66 2.72 4.48 -14.82
CA ARG A 66 3.85 4.94 -15.65
C ARG A 66 5.08 5.33 -14.80
N SER A 67 4.86 5.96 -13.65
CA SER A 67 5.97 6.35 -12.77
C SER A 67 6.60 5.14 -12.08
N CYS A 68 5.79 4.15 -11.69
CA CYS A 68 6.31 2.89 -11.17
C CYS A 68 7.10 2.12 -12.25
N GLU A 69 6.63 2.10 -13.50
CA GLU A 69 7.37 1.51 -14.63
C GLU A 69 8.76 2.16 -14.77
N ARG A 70 8.79 3.49 -14.90
CA ARG A 70 10.07 4.23 -14.97
C ARG A 70 11.00 3.95 -13.79
N LEU A 71 10.44 3.71 -12.62
CA LEU A 71 11.20 3.35 -11.44
C LEU A 71 11.77 1.93 -11.54
N MET A 72 10.99 0.96 -12.04
CA MET A 72 11.48 -0.40 -12.27
C MET A 72 12.56 -0.43 -13.35
N ASP A 73 12.39 0.34 -14.45
CA ASP A 73 13.37 0.45 -15.53
C ASP A 73 14.70 1.04 -15.04
N GLU A 74 14.65 2.09 -14.20
CA GLU A 74 15.83 2.68 -13.56
C GLU A 74 16.58 1.62 -12.73
N MET A 75 15.85 0.80 -11.97
CA MET A 75 16.42 -0.29 -11.17
C MET A 75 16.78 -1.54 -12.02
N LYS A 76 16.59 -1.48 -13.34
CA LYS A 76 16.82 -2.60 -14.27
C LYS A 76 16.11 -3.87 -13.85
N TRP A 77 14.91 -3.72 -13.30
CA TRP A 77 14.08 -4.82 -12.75
C TRP A 77 14.82 -5.70 -11.75
N SER A 78 15.77 -5.12 -11.00
CA SER A 78 16.54 -5.77 -9.93
C SER A 78 16.65 -4.83 -8.72
N PRO A 79 15.54 -4.56 -8.01
CA PRO A 79 15.48 -3.55 -6.96
C PRO A 79 16.51 -3.72 -5.85
N TYR A 80 16.70 -4.94 -5.37
CA TYR A 80 17.65 -5.21 -4.28
C TYR A 80 19.09 -4.95 -4.72
N ASN A 81 19.50 -5.47 -5.88
CA ASN A 81 20.84 -5.25 -6.41
C ASN A 81 21.10 -3.76 -6.68
N TYR A 82 20.10 -3.03 -7.20
CA TYR A 82 20.19 -1.59 -7.41
C TYR A 82 20.40 -0.85 -6.09
N VAL A 83 19.62 -1.18 -5.05
CA VAL A 83 19.72 -0.57 -3.73
C VAL A 83 21.06 -0.87 -3.09
N ILE A 84 21.51 -2.11 -3.07
CA ILE A 84 22.80 -2.50 -2.47
C ILE A 84 23.99 -1.92 -3.24
N GLY A 85 23.87 -1.79 -4.56
CA GLY A 85 24.92 -1.24 -5.43
C GLY A 85 25.29 0.22 -5.14
N GLY A 86 24.38 1.02 -4.57
CA GLY A 86 24.67 2.36 -4.06
C GLY A 86 24.87 3.44 -5.13
N ASN A 87 24.75 3.12 -6.41
CA ASN A 87 24.88 4.08 -7.50
C ASN A 87 23.49 4.49 -8.04
N TYR A 88 22.91 5.48 -7.41
CA TYR A 88 21.52 5.90 -7.69
C TYR A 88 21.46 7.09 -8.61
N ARG A 89 20.47 7.11 -9.48
CA ARG A 89 20.05 8.32 -10.16
C ARG A 89 19.67 9.38 -9.13
N ASN A 90 20.37 10.52 -9.18
CA ASN A 90 20.22 11.61 -8.20
C ASN A 90 20.19 12.98 -8.91
N ASP A 91 19.09 13.26 -9.58
CA ASP A 91 18.85 14.54 -10.24
C ASP A 91 17.53 15.16 -9.79
N ASN A 92 17.30 16.43 -10.15
CA ASN A 92 16.12 17.18 -9.77
C ASN A 92 14.93 17.01 -10.71
N SER A 93 15.01 16.12 -11.70
CA SER A 93 13.87 15.84 -12.57
C SER A 93 12.79 15.03 -11.82
N SER A 94 11.55 15.21 -12.25
CA SER A 94 10.42 14.54 -11.62
C SER A 94 10.35 13.06 -12.06
N LEU A 95 10.28 12.17 -11.09
CA LEU A 95 9.82 10.81 -11.28
C LEU A 95 8.29 10.75 -11.30
N HIS A 96 7.64 11.38 -10.31
CA HIS A 96 6.20 11.34 -10.16
C HIS A 96 5.68 12.62 -9.51
N ARG A 97 5.01 13.49 -10.27
CA ARG A 97 4.48 14.76 -9.78
C ARG A 97 5.56 15.61 -9.09
N THR A 98 5.46 15.81 -7.78
CA THR A 98 6.46 16.55 -6.98
C THR A 98 7.62 15.68 -6.51
N VAL A 99 7.54 14.34 -6.63
CA VAL A 99 8.62 13.44 -6.22
C VAL A 99 9.74 13.46 -7.26
N LYS A 100 10.93 13.82 -6.82
CA LYS A 100 12.14 13.90 -7.66
C LYS A 100 13.03 12.68 -7.50
N TRP A 101 13.92 12.42 -8.47
CA TRP A 101 14.92 11.38 -8.35
C TRP A 101 15.88 11.60 -7.19
N SER A 102 16.19 12.86 -6.85
CA SER A 102 17.01 13.18 -5.67
C SER A 102 16.34 12.81 -4.33
N GLU A 103 15.00 12.82 -4.27
CA GLU A 103 14.27 12.33 -3.09
C GLU A 103 14.27 10.80 -3.04
N MET A 104 14.13 10.15 -4.21
CA MET A 104 14.22 8.68 -4.29
C MET A 104 15.62 8.19 -3.95
N ALA A 105 16.68 8.89 -4.37
CA ALA A 105 18.05 8.55 -4.01
C ALA A 105 18.27 8.49 -2.48
N LYS A 106 17.66 9.41 -1.72
CA LYS A 106 17.69 9.37 -0.25
C LYS A 106 16.97 8.12 0.30
N ILE A 107 15.82 7.79 -0.27
CA ILE A 107 15.08 6.57 0.14
C ILE A 107 15.92 5.32 -0.19
N PHE A 108 16.57 5.26 -1.35
CA PHE A 108 17.47 4.16 -1.70
C PHE A 108 18.65 4.04 -0.75
N THR A 109 19.26 5.18 -0.36
CA THR A 109 20.34 5.19 0.64
C THR A 109 19.86 4.62 1.98
N ASN A 110 18.70 5.04 2.46
CA ASN A 110 18.13 4.54 3.71
C ASN A 110 17.80 3.04 3.63
N LEU A 111 17.22 2.59 2.51
CA LEU A 111 16.96 1.15 2.27
C LEU A 111 18.28 0.35 2.24
N ARG A 112 19.33 0.88 1.61
CA ARG A 112 20.64 0.24 1.60
C ARG A 112 21.21 0.10 3.00
N GLU A 113 21.24 1.17 3.78
CA GLU A 113 21.71 1.15 5.18
C GLU A 113 20.92 0.13 6.00
N PHE A 114 19.61 0.07 5.81
CA PHE A 114 18.77 -0.91 6.48
C PHE A 114 19.14 -2.35 6.06
N TYR A 115 19.18 -2.66 4.78
CA TYR A 115 19.41 -4.03 4.29
C TYR A 115 20.85 -4.53 4.43
N LEU A 116 21.81 -3.68 4.71
CA LEU A 116 23.16 -4.11 5.09
C LEU A 116 23.19 -4.85 6.45
N ASN A 117 22.18 -4.63 7.30
CA ASN A 117 22.11 -5.19 8.65
C ASN A 117 20.80 -5.97 8.92
N ASN A 118 19.87 -6.02 7.96
CA ASN A 118 18.57 -6.64 8.15
C ASN A 118 18.13 -7.36 6.88
N GLU A 119 17.40 -8.45 7.02
CA GLU A 119 16.96 -9.28 5.90
C GLU A 119 15.57 -8.89 5.37
N THR A 120 14.73 -8.25 6.18
CA THR A 120 13.33 -7.95 5.84
C THR A 120 12.83 -6.70 6.55
N LEU A 121 11.92 -5.98 5.89
CA LEU A 121 11.20 -4.83 6.47
C LEU A 121 10.05 -5.27 7.40
N GLU A 122 9.71 -6.54 7.47
CA GLU A 122 8.54 -7.07 8.19
C GLU A 122 8.50 -6.63 9.66
N LEU A 123 9.67 -6.54 10.31
CA LEU A 123 9.78 -6.20 11.72
C LEU A 123 9.62 -4.70 12.02
N LEU A 124 9.65 -3.86 11.00
CA LEU A 124 9.50 -2.43 11.20
C LEU A 124 8.05 -2.06 11.50
N SER A 125 7.84 -1.30 12.57
CA SER A 125 6.56 -0.63 12.80
C SER A 125 6.30 0.43 11.72
N VAL A 126 5.06 0.90 11.61
CA VAL A 126 4.69 2.01 10.71
C VAL A 126 5.55 3.25 10.97
N GLN A 127 5.79 3.55 12.24
CA GLN A 127 6.61 4.68 12.66
C GLN A 127 8.08 4.50 12.26
N MET A 128 8.65 3.30 12.50
CA MET A 128 10.03 2.98 12.08
C MET A 128 10.21 3.06 10.55
N ILE A 129 9.25 2.58 9.77
CA ILE A 129 9.27 2.74 8.30
C ILE A 129 9.28 4.22 7.93
N ARG A 130 8.44 5.03 8.58
CA ARG A 130 8.38 6.47 8.35
C ARG A 130 9.71 7.16 8.62
N GLU A 131 10.35 6.83 9.72
CA GLU A 131 11.61 7.45 10.16
C GLU A 131 12.83 6.90 9.41
N ILE A 132 13.00 5.58 9.43
CA ILE A 132 14.21 4.92 8.93
C ILE A 132 14.22 4.95 7.40
N ILE A 133 13.10 4.58 6.74
CA ILE A 133 13.09 4.44 5.29
C ILE A 133 12.79 5.77 4.60
N PHE A 134 11.79 6.51 5.07
CA PHE A 134 11.39 7.77 4.44
C PHE A 134 12.08 9.01 5.02
N GLY A 135 12.89 8.88 6.07
CA GLY A 135 13.61 9.98 6.72
C GLY A 135 12.68 11.07 7.24
N ARG A 136 11.45 10.72 7.63
CA ARG A 136 10.43 11.66 8.09
C ARG A 136 10.34 11.63 9.61
N LYS A 137 10.24 12.81 10.20
CA LYS A 137 10.01 12.95 11.65
C LYS A 137 8.73 12.24 12.09
N GLU A 138 8.70 11.83 13.34
CA GLU A 138 7.50 11.33 13.99
C GLU A 138 6.32 12.30 13.79
N ASP A 139 5.15 11.72 13.52
CA ASP A 139 3.89 12.44 13.45
C ASP A 139 2.79 11.48 13.96
N PRO A 140 2.43 11.60 15.24
CA PRO A 140 1.47 10.69 15.86
C PRO A 140 0.03 10.85 15.30
N LYS A 141 -0.22 11.90 14.52
CA LYS A 141 -1.53 12.14 13.88
C LYS A 141 -1.58 11.64 12.43
N ALA A 142 -0.44 11.36 11.84
CA ALA A 142 -0.39 10.98 10.42
C ALA A 142 -1.11 9.64 10.16
N ALA A 143 -2.05 9.63 9.24
CA ALA A 143 -2.73 8.40 8.79
C ALA A 143 -1.81 7.40 8.07
N ASN A 144 -0.62 7.81 7.65
CA ASN A 144 0.40 6.98 7.00
C ASN A 144 -0.16 6.03 5.91
N LYS A 145 -1.14 6.50 5.12
CA LYS A 145 -1.87 5.72 4.11
C LYS A 145 -0.96 4.83 3.26
N LYS A 146 0.15 5.36 2.79
CA LYS A 146 1.08 4.66 1.89
C LYS A 146 1.77 3.49 2.58
N ILE A 147 2.13 3.66 3.85
CA ILE A 147 2.76 2.60 4.65
C ILE A 147 1.73 1.52 5.02
N HIS A 148 0.51 1.92 5.39
CA HIS A 148 -0.57 0.96 5.64
C HIS A 148 -0.95 0.18 4.37
N MET A 149 -0.94 0.81 3.20
CA MET A 149 -1.17 0.13 1.92
C MET A 149 -0.05 -0.88 1.59
N PHE A 150 1.21 -0.49 1.78
CA PHE A 150 2.35 -1.39 1.67
C PHE A 150 2.19 -2.60 2.59
N ARG A 151 1.91 -2.37 3.88
CA ARG A 151 1.70 -3.46 4.86
C ARG A 151 0.52 -4.36 4.47
N ARG A 152 -0.59 -3.79 3.98
CA ARG A 152 -1.72 -4.58 3.49
C ARG A 152 -1.28 -5.52 2.38
N TRP A 153 -0.55 -5.02 1.38
CA TRP A 153 -0.03 -5.84 0.28
C TRP A 153 0.87 -6.99 0.77
N MET A 154 1.71 -6.73 1.77
CA MET A 154 2.67 -7.71 2.25
C MET A 154 2.06 -8.77 3.17
N VAL A 155 1.00 -8.44 3.92
CA VAL A 155 0.46 -9.25 5.03
C VAL A 155 -0.76 -10.08 4.63
N ARG A 156 -1.72 -9.50 3.87
CA ARG A 156 -2.97 -10.21 3.57
C ARG A 156 -2.73 -11.36 2.60
N ASP A 157 -3.07 -12.58 3.02
CA ASP A 157 -2.82 -13.83 2.30
C ASP A 157 -4.09 -14.56 1.81
N ASP A 158 -5.30 -14.12 2.22
CA ASP A 158 -6.56 -14.61 1.66
C ASP A 158 -6.72 -14.24 0.20
N SER A 159 -5.79 -13.49 -0.28
CA SER A 159 -6.03 -12.49 -1.27
C SER A 159 -5.77 -13.03 -2.67
N LYS A 160 -6.71 -12.76 -3.50
CA LYS A 160 -6.56 -12.78 -4.95
C LYS A 160 -5.72 -11.59 -5.44
N VAL A 161 -5.53 -10.56 -4.62
CA VAL A 161 -4.90 -9.26 -4.97
C VAL A 161 -3.60 -9.04 -4.23
N ASP A 162 -3.63 -9.10 -2.89
CA ASP A 162 -2.45 -8.84 -2.03
C ASP A 162 -1.48 -10.04 -2.04
N LEU A 163 -0.25 -9.89 -1.55
CA LEU A 163 0.83 -10.87 -1.73
C LEU A 163 0.94 -11.86 -0.58
N GLY A 164 0.66 -11.42 0.65
CA GLY A 164 0.66 -12.25 1.83
C GLY A 164 1.97 -12.97 2.13
N ILE A 165 3.10 -12.31 1.88
CA ILE A 165 4.42 -12.92 2.07
C ILE A 165 4.94 -12.78 3.50
N TRP A 166 4.53 -11.74 4.21
CA TRP A 166 4.88 -11.53 5.63
C TRP A 166 4.00 -12.41 6.52
N LYS A 167 4.61 -13.05 7.52
CA LYS A 167 3.95 -14.05 8.37
C LYS A 167 3.97 -13.74 9.86
N ARG A 168 4.77 -12.75 10.29
CA ARG A 168 4.89 -12.35 11.70
C ARG A 168 3.80 -11.36 12.13
N ILE A 169 3.14 -10.74 11.15
CA ILE A 169 2.03 -9.82 11.33
C ILE A 169 0.81 -10.48 10.73
N THR A 170 -0.32 -10.41 11.42
CA THR A 170 -1.57 -10.97 10.93
C THR A 170 -2.45 -9.92 10.25
N PRO A 171 -3.35 -10.29 9.35
CA PRO A 171 -4.31 -9.34 8.78
C PRO A 171 -5.14 -8.60 9.84
N ALA A 172 -5.38 -9.21 11.01
CA ALA A 172 -6.10 -8.58 12.14
C ALA A 172 -5.38 -7.37 12.74
N ASP A 173 -4.04 -7.29 12.57
CA ASP A 173 -3.20 -6.20 13.09
C ASP A 173 -3.13 -5.00 12.13
N LEU A 174 -3.67 -5.15 10.93
CA LEU A 174 -3.63 -4.10 9.93
C LEU A 174 -4.60 -2.97 10.24
N ILE A 175 -4.18 -1.76 9.88
CA ILE A 175 -5.02 -0.56 9.83
C ILE A 175 -5.30 -0.26 8.37
N ILE A 176 -6.55 0.12 8.06
CA ILE A 176 -6.99 0.45 6.72
C ILE A 176 -6.17 1.60 6.12
N PRO A 177 -5.75 1.52 4.84
CA PRO A 177 -5.08 2.62 4.15
C PRO A 177 -6.05 3.78 3.91
N LEU A 178 -6.15 4.71 4.85
CA LEU A 178 -7.10 5.81 4.79
C LEU A 178 -6.74 6.81 3.70
N ASP A 179 -7.52 6.84 2.62
CA ASP A 179 -7.45 7.87 1.60
C ASP A 179 -8.74 8.71 1.53
N VAL A 180 -8.76 9.68 0.63
CA VAL A 180 -9.91 10.60 0.49
C VAL A 180 -11.19 9.90 0.06
N HIS A 181 -11.12 8.80 -0.70
CA HIS A 181 -12.28 8.04 -1.15
C HIS A 181 -12.82 7.18 -0.01
N VAL A 182 -11.95 6.44 0.65
CA VAL A 182 -12.28 5.62 1.84
C VAL A 182 -12.89 6.49 2.93
N HIS A 183 -12.27 7.64 3.24
CA HIS A 183 -12.78 8.56 4.25
C HIS A 183 -14.17 9.11 3.89
N ARG A 184 -14.35 9.60 2.65
CA ARG A 184 -15.64 10.12 2.19
C ARG A 184 -16.75 9.08 2.26
N ASN A 185 -16.44 7.83 1.86
CA ASN A 185 -17.42 6.75 1.87
C ASN A 185 -17.75 6.29 3.30
N ALA A 186 -16.76 6.25 4.19
CA ALA A 186 -16.98 5.98 5.61
C ALA A 186 -17.88 7.03 6.27
N LEU A 187 -17.71 8.32 5.94
CA LEU A 187 -18.61 9.39 6.36
C LEU A 187 -20.03 9.19 5.82
N ALA A 188 -20.16 8.90 4.54
CA ALA A 188 -21.48 8.71 3.89
C ALA A 188 -22.25 7.50 4.42
N LEU A 189 -21.54 6.48 4.89
CA LEU A 189 -22.11 5.27 5.50
C LEU A 189 -22.35 5.41 7.02
N GLY A 190 -21.94 6.53 7.63
CA GLY A 190 -22.03 6.74 9.07
C GLY A 190 -21.08 5.84 9.89
N ILE A 191 -20.02 5.33 9.27
CA ILE A 191 -18.98 4.53 9.92
C ILE A 191 -18.13 5.43 10.82
N THR A 192 -17.89 6.65 10.40
CA THR A 192 -17.24 7.72 11.18
C THR A 192 -17.98 9.03 11.01
N THR A 193 -17.85 9.93 11.98
CA THR A 193 -18.32 11.33 11.90
C THR A 193 -17.15 12.32 11.84
N ARG A 194 -15.92 11.80 11.95
CA ARG A 194 -14.70 12.61 12.00
C ARG A 194 -14.37 13.20 10.64
N LYS A 195 -14.17 14.51 10.59
CA LYS A 195 -13.78 15.24 9.35
C LYS A 195 -12.28 15.17 9.05
N SER A 196 -11.44 14.87 10.05
CA SER A 196 -9.99 14.77 9.90
C SER A 196 -9.62 13.40 9.34
N ALA A 197 -8.80 13.37 8.28
CA ALA A 197 -8.24 12.14 7.72
C ALA A 197 -6.91 11.81 8.42
N ASP A 198 -6.97 11.47 9.70
CA ASP A 198 -5.83 11.17 10.57
C ASP A 198 -5.82 9.70 11.01
N ILE A 199 -4.81 9.31 11.81
CA ILE A 199 -4.69 7.94 12.30
C ILE A 199 -5.87 7.53 13.19
N ILE A 200 -6.45 8.45 13.94
CA ILE A 200 -7.60 8.16 14.81
C ILE A 200 -8.80 7.77 13.96
N THR A 201 -9.04 8.48 12.88
CA THR A 201 -10.11 8.15 11.92
C THR A 201 -9.83 6.80 11.22
N ALA A 202 -8.58 6.53 10.83
CA ALA A 202 -8.21 5.24 10.26
C ALA A 202 -8.48 4.08 11.24
N GLN A 203 -8.15 4.25 12.52
CA GLN A 203 -8.41 3.28 13.57
C GLN A 203 -9.91 3.09 13.84
N GLU A 204 -10.69 4.18 13.88
CA GLU A 204 -12.15 4.12 14.06
C GLU A 204 -12.81 3.30 12.94
N ILE A 205 -12.47 3.59 11.69
CA ILE A 205 -12.97 2.84 10.53
C ILE A 205 -12.51 1.38 10.60
N THR A 206 -11.25 1.14 10.94
CA THR A 206 -10.71 -0.23 11.08
C THR A 206 -11.46 -1.01 12.14
N ASN A 207 -11.72 -0.41 13.30
CA ASN A 207 -12.46 -1.05 14.40
C ASN A 207 -13.91 -1.38 14.00
N TYR A 208 -14.57 -0.51 13.24
CA TYR A 208 -15.88 -0.82 12.68
C TYR A 208 -15.80 -2.02 11.71
N LEU A 209 -14.81 -2.03 10.83
CA LEU A 209 -14.63 -3.12 9.86
C LEU A 209 -14.26 -4.45 10.54
N LYS A 210 -13.58 -4.44 11.69
CA LYS A 210 -13.34 -5.65 12.50
C LYS A 210 -14.62 -6.35 12.95
N LEU A 211 -15.72 -5.62 13.13
CA LEU A 211 -17.00 -6.22 13.47
C LEU A 211 -17.65 -6.97 12.30
N ILE A 212 -17.34 -6.55 11.08
CA ILE A 212 -17.88 -7.14 9.84
C ILE A 212 -16.94 -8.23 9.29
N PHE A 213 -15.64 -8.00 9.37
CA PHE A 213 -14.56 -8.88 8.87
C PHE A 213 -13.63 -9.25 10.05
N PRO A 214 -14.05 -10.14 10.95
CA PRO A 214 -13.21 -10.60 12.05
C PRO A 214 -11.93 -11.24 11.51
N GLY A 215 -10.78 -10.76 12.01
CA GLY A 215 -9.47 -11.26 11.57
C GLY A 215 -8.87 -10.58 10.33
N ASP A 216 -9.65 -9.85 9.51
CA ASP A 216 -9.15 -9.13 8.33
C ASP A 216 -9.92 -7.83 8.04
N PRO A 217 -9.77 -6.78 8.84
CA PRO A 217 -10.50 -5.52 8.64
C PRO A 217 -10.18 -4.84 7.30
N CYS A 218 -8.98 -5.08 6.74
CA CYS A 218 -8.58 -4.52 5.45
C CYS A 218 -9.32 -5.14 4.26
N LYS A 219 -10.04 -6.25 4.44
CA LYS A 219 -10.98 -6.74 3.43
C LYS A 219 -12.08 -5.71 3.14
N GLY A 220 -12.50 -4.94 4.14
CA GLY A 220 -13.47 -3.84 3.97
C GLY A 220 -12.97 -2.66 3.15
N ASP A 221 -11.65 -2.51 2.94
CA ASP A 221 -11.09 -1.46 2.08
C ASP A 221 -11.56 -1.59 0.63
N PHE A 222 -11.66 -2.82 0.12
CA PHE A 222 -12.19 -3.08 -1.22
C PHE A 222 -13.63 -2.60 -1.36
N ALA A 223 -14.48 -2.83 -0.36
CA ALA A 223 -15.85 -2.37 -0.35
C ALA A 223 -15.94 -0.84 -0.29
N LEU A 224 -15.20 -0.20 0.60
CA LEU A 224 -15.20 1.25 0.74
C LEU A 224 -14.67 1.95 -0.51
N PHE A 225 -13.64 1.40 -1.15
CA PHE A 225 -13.12 1.91 -2.42
C PHE A 225 -14.17 1.77 -3.54
N ALA A 226 -14.83 0.61 -3.63
CA ALA A 226 -15.81 0.28 -4.66
C ALA A 226 -17.15 1.01 -4.52
N TYR A 227 -17.53 1.42 -3.30
CA TYR A 227 -18.82 2.05 -3.00
C TYR A 227 -19.09 3.30 -3.85
N SER A 228 -18.05 4.08 -4.15
CA SER A 228 -18.17 5.22 -5.08
C SER A 228 -18.41 4.78 -6.53
N ALA A 229 -17.76 3.71 -6.98
CA ALA A 229 -17.87 3.21 -8.34
C ALA A 229 -19.26 2.59 -8.61
N SER A 230 -19.85 1.92 -7.60
CA SER A 230 -21.19 1.34 -7.73
C SER A 230 -22.31 2.37 -7.79
N LYS A 231 -22.18 3.51 -7.09
CA LYS A 231 -23.14 4.62 -7.17
C LYS A 231 -23.14 5.29 -8.55
N THR A 232 -21.98 5.42 -9.19
CA THR A 232 -21.88 5.99 -10.54
C THR A 232 -22.54 5.10 -11.59
N LYS A 233 -22.50 3.77 -11.40
CA LYS A 233 -23.19 2.82 -12.32
C LYS A 233 -24.71 2.75 -12.17
N LYS A 234 -25.27 3.19 -11.02
CA LYS A 234 -26.73 3.23 -10.80
C LYS A 234 -27.38 4.53 -11.29
N ILE A 235 -26.60 5.49 -11.81
CA ILE A 235 -27.08 6.79 -12.32
C ILE A 235 -27.01 6.84 -13.86
N LEU A 236 -26.51 5.80 -14.49
CA LEU A 236 -26.54 5.58 -15.94
C LEU A 236 -27.50 4.42 -16.27
#